data_7eff651eb457dfccd72b225fcb1d45a4
#
_entry.id   7eff651eb457dfccd72b225fcb1d45a4
#
_cell.length_a   1.000
_cell.length_b   1.000
_cell.length_c   1.000
_cell.angle_alpha   90.00
_cell.angle_beta   90.00
_cell.angle_gamma   90.00
#
_symmetry.space_group_name_H-M   'P 1'
#
loop_
_entity.id
_entity.type
_entity.pdbx_description
1 polymer ?
#
loop_
_entity_poly.entity_id
_entity_poly.type
_entity_poly.pdbx_seq_one_letter_code
_entity_poly.pdbx_strand_id
1 'polypeptide(L)'
;MNAWNLNVASCWSGIRTLIVCAVIGVSTQSLATETVGYDQAKLAEIKVLLDGLYEKGQIPNYAVEIRKDGEAIFSAYRGNTKLGGAVAVAPDTIFWVASMGKPIVSSAVLKLIEDGVLGLEDPLSKYFPQFDSMVVAPMGDLDVPFEIAKKPITIRNLLTHTSGFTYSPEVLGLGDVAYQYAELGVMSQQVSLEENLELLAQIPLVAQPGDSFNYSVSVDVLGAIIEKVTGQRLGEYLDEVFFKPLGMNDTAFSVRPEARKRFARFYAPESLRNPAPSIPGSEIEWHIVETAPFGRPYDGWGQVPTFDSGGGGIYSTAQDFLKYAEMVANGGELNGVRYLSAETAAIHFQDLMPELGLEAFAVAFGEAAQYMKFGGGFGIKLQEDGSEKADYYFWGGAANTFFWIDGQDGNVGVFFTHIWPPRYNLSDQIEALVDEARIIK
;
A
#
# COMPACT_ATOMS: atom_id res chain seq x y z
N MET A 1 10.83 40.96 -67.54
CA MET A 1 11.71 40.97 -68.74
C MET A 1 12.45 39.66 -68.73
N ASN A 2 12.02 38.82 -69.63
CA ASN A 2 12.84 37.88 -70.50
C ASN A 2 13.71 36.86 -69.73
N ALA A 3 13.36 35.61 -69.70
CA ALA A 3 13.16 34.63 -70.81
C ALA A 3 14.48 34.08 -71.44
N TRP A 4 14.46 32.79 -71.55
CA TRP A 4 14.96 31.85 -72.57
C TRP A 4 15.97 30.88 -72.02
N ASN A 5 15.61 29.60 -71.82
CA ASN A 5 15.36 28.47 -72.76
C ASN A 5 16.60 27.90 -73.50
N LEU A 6 16.59 26.59 -73.52
CA LEU A 6 17.09 25.58 -74.49
C LEU A 6 18.40 24.86 -74.06
N ASN A 7 18.30 23.59 -73.67
CA ASN A 7 18.14 22.37 -74.48
C ASN A 7 19.37 21.89 -75.27
N VAL A 8 19.66 20.67 -75.12
CA VAL A 8 20.03 19.60 -76.06
C VAL A 8 21.23 18.75 -75.61
N ALA A 9 20.93 17.60 -75.19
CA ALA A 9 21.23 16.23 -75.59
C ALA A 9 22.67 15.87 -76.01
N SER A 10 23.07 14.77 -75.48
CA SER A 10 23.56 13.53 -76.09
C SER A 10 25.01 13.12 -75.85
N CYS A 11 25.06 11.88 -75.48
CA CYS A 11 25.91 10.77 -75.93
C CYS A 11 27.19 10.36 -75.19
N TRP A 12 26.99 9.17 -74.58
CA TRP A 12 27.91 7.99 -74.62
C TRP A 12 29.30 8.06 -73.99
N SER A 13 29.57 7.31 -72.94
CA SER A 13 30.13 5.96 -72.95
C SER A 13 30.59 5.54 -71.55
N GLY A 14 30.23 4.45 -71.14
CA GLY A 14 30.58 3.44 -70.23
C GLY A 14 31.88 3.50 -69.42
N ILE A 15 31.75 3.50 -68.12
CA ILE A 15 32.68 2.77 -67.23
C ILE A 15 31.83 2.15 -66.13
N ARG A 16 31.78 0.83 -66.11
CA ARG A 16 31.21 0.06 -65.00
C ARG A 16 32.17 0.06 -63.83
N THR A 17 31.91 0.87 -62.82
CA THR A 17 32.56 0.75 -61.52
C THR A 17 31.69 -0.09 -60.61
N LEU A 18 32.14 -1.32 -60.35
CA LEU A 18 31.54 -2.18 -59.31
C LEU A 18 31.79 -1.53 -57.95
N ILE A 19 30.77 -0.94 -57.35
CA ILE A 19 30.76 -0.60 -55.94
C ILE A 19 30.37 -1.86 -55.17
N VAL A 20 31.39 -2.50 -54.59
CA VAL A 20 31.18 -3.56 -53.58
C VAL A 20 30.72 -2.85 -52.29
N CYS A 21 29.44 -2.82 -52.03
CA CYS A 21 28.92 -2.46 -50.71
C CYS A 21 29.26 -3.59 -49.74
N ALA A 22 30.37 -3.39 -49.00
CA ALA A 22 30.61 -4.18 -47.81
C ALA A 22 29.53 -3.83 -46.79
N VAL A 23 28.50 -4.67 -46.66
CA VAL A 23 27.55 -4.65 -45.54
C VAL A 23 28.34 -5.12 -44.32
N ILE A 24 28.85 -4.17 -43.55
CA ILE A 24 29.29 -4.47 -42.18
C ILE A 24 28.04 -4.80 -41.39
N GLY A 25 27.80 -6.08 -41.27
CA GLY A 25 26.79 -6.59 -40.32
C GLY A 25 27.26 -6.29 -38.90
N VAL A 26 26.80 -5.16 -38.36
CA VAL A 26 26.83 -4.96 -36.93
C VAL A 26 25.79 -5.93 -36.36
N SER A 27 26.26 -7.09 -35.94
CA SER A 27 25.47 -7.96 -35.05
C SER A 27 25.28 -7.19 -33.75
N THR A 28 24.15 -6.52 -33.62
CA THR A 28 23.60 -6.16 -32.33
C THR A 28 23.34 -7.49 -31.61
N GLN A 29 24.31 -7.93 -30.82
CA GLN A 29 23.99 -8.86 -29.74
C GLN A 29 23.03 -8.10 -28.85
N SER A 30 21.73 -8.36 -29.03
CA SER A 30 20.74 -8.17 -28.00
C SER A 30 21.29 -8.96 -26.81
N LEU A 31 21.74 -8.28 -25.78
CA LEU A 31 21.84 -8.85 -24.46
C LEU A 31 20.41 -9.33 -24.17
N ALA A 32 20.18 -10.62 -24.33
CA ALA A 32 18.97 -11.24 -23.85
C ALA A 32 18.98 -10.97 -22.33
N THR A 33 18.18 -10.04 -21.89
CA THR A 33 17.76 -9.94 -20.49
C THR A 33 17.20 -11.32 -20.19
N GLU A 34 17.83 -12.04 -19.26
CA GLU A 34 17.33 -13.31 -18.77
C GLU A 34 15.89 -13.06 -18.31
N THR A 35 14.94 -13.58 -19.05
CA THR A 35 13.53 -13.45 -18.70
C THR A 35 13.33 -14.42 -17.54
N VAL A 36 13.12 -13.90 -16.34
CA VAL A 36 12.75 -14.71 -15.18
C VAL A 36 11.46 -15.43 -15.54
N GLY A 37 11.53 -16.73 -15.68
CA GLY A 37 10.36 -17.57 -15.93
C GLY A 37 9.75 -18.02 -14.60
N TYR A 38 8.51 -18.50 -14.68
CA TYR A 38 7.82 -19.08 -13.53
C TYR A 38 7.27 -20.48 -13.88
N ASP A 39 7.49 -21.42 -12.97
CA ASP A 39 6.86 -22.75 -13.05
C ASP A 39 5.36 -22.63 -12.75
N GLN A 40 4.55 -22.80 -13.77
CA GLN A 40 3.09 -22.69 -13.68
C GLN A 40 2.47 -23.75 -12.76
N ALA A 41 3.09 -24.94 -12.65
CA ALA A 41 2.62 -25.98 -11.75
C ALA A 41 2.84 -25.58 -10.28
N LYS A 42 3.95 -24.92 -9.97
CA LYS A 42 4.23 -24.36 -8.65
C LYS A 42 3.29 -23.18 -8.33
N LEU A 43 3.10 -22.23 -9.24
CA LEU A 43 2.13 -21.16 -9.05
C LEU A 43 0.72 -21.67 -8.81
N ALA A 44 0.34 -22.79 -9.43
CA ALA A 44 -0.96 -23.40 -9.20
C ALA A 44 -1.17 -23.92 -7.76
N GLU A 45 -0.09 -24.15 -7.01
CA GLU A 45 -0.18 -24.53 -5.59
C GLU A 45 -0.80 -23.41 -4.73
N ILE A 46 -0.66 -22.14 -5.13
CA ILE A 46 -1.35 -21.01 -4.51
C ILE A 46 -2.87 -21.22 -4.56
N LYS A 47 -3.39 -21.62 -5.72
CA LYS A 47 -4.82 -21.90 -5.85
C LYS A 47 -5.24 -23.10 -4.99
N VAL A 48 -4.43 -24.14 -4.92
CA VAL A 48 -4.69 -25.32 -4.08
C VAL A 48 -4.78 -24.95 -2.62
N LEU A 49 -3.86 -24.12 -2.13
CA LEU A 49 -3.84 -23.58 -0.76
C LEU A 49 -5.16 -22.83 -0.48
N LEU A 50 -5.47 -21.83 -1.31
CA LEU A 50 -6.61 -20.95 -1.10
C LEU A 50 -7.95 -21.65 -1.28
N ASP A 51 -8.05 -22.56 -2.25
CA ASP A 51 -9.24 -23.41 -2.45
C ASP A 51 -9.47 -24.32 -1.25
N GLY A 52 -8.40 -24.89 -0.68
CA GLY A 52 -8.49 -25.72 0.51
C GLY A 52 -9.05 -24.96 1.72
N LEU A 53 -8.67 -23.69 1.90
CA LEU A 53 -9.22 -22.84 2.96
C LEU A 53 -10.68 -22.45 2.69
N TYR A 54 -11.00 -22.15 1.45
CA TYR A 54 -12.37 -21.82 1.04
C TYR A 54 -13.33 -23.01 1.25
N GLU A 55 -12.93 -24.20 0.80
CA GLU A 55 -13.74 -25.43 0.94
C GLU A 55 -13.98 -25.85 2.39
N LYS A 56 -13.03 -25.53 3.29
CA LYS A 56 -13.19 -25.72 4.73
C LYS A 56 -13.98 -24.60 5.39
N GLY A 57 -14.49 -23.61 4.64
CA GLY A 57 -15.17 -22.44 5.19
C GLY A 57 -14.29 -21.52 6.02
N GLN A 58 -12.96 -21.61 5.88
CA GLN A 58 -12.00 -20.82 6.66
C GLN A 58 -11.83 -19.41 6.11
N ILE A 59 -12.11 -19.19 4.83
CA ILE A 59 -12.23 -17.88 4.18
C ILE A 59 -13.51 -17.84 3.34
N PRO A 60 -14.23 -16.69 3.31
CA PRO A 60 -15.51 -16.58 2.58
C PRO A 60 -15.35 -16.41 1.09
N ASN A 61 -14.24 -15.87 0.68
CA ASN A 61 -13.85 -15.59 -0.71
C ASN A 61 -12.37 -15.23 -0.79
N TYR A 62 -11.83 -15.13 -2.00
CA TYR A 62 -10.53 -14.55 -2.24
C TYR A 62 -10.38 -14.01 -3.66
N ALA A 63 -9.45 -13.03 -3.80
CA ALA A 63 -8.89 -12.57 -5.06
C ALA A 63 -7.37 -12.53 -4.90
N VAL A 64 -6.64 -13.14 -5.81
CA VAL A 64 -5.18 -13.08 -5.91
C VAL A 64 -4.78 -12.84 -7.35
N GLU A 65 -3.87 -11.92 -7.56
CA GLU A 65 -3.29 -11.64 -8.87
C GLU A 65 -1.82 -11.26 -8.70
N ILE A 66 -0.96 -11.83 -9.53
CA ILE A 66 0.49 -11.61 -9.52
C ILE A 66 0.91 -11.24 -10.93
N ARG A 67 1.68 -10.18 -11.06
CA ARG A 67 2.17 -9.67 -12.34
C ARG A 67 3.69 -9.56 -12.35
N LYS A 68 4.23 -9.71 -13.53
CA LYS A 68 5.64 -9.45 -13.83
C LYS A 68 5.71 -8.71 -15.16
N ASP A 69 6.40 -7.58 -15.18
CA ASP A 69 6.59 -6.74 -16.38
C ASP A 69 5.26 -6.37 -17.08
N GLY A 70 4.21 -6.10 -16.29
CA GLY A 70 2.86 -5.76 -16.77
C GLY A 70 1.98 -6.95 -17.18
N GLU A 71 2.52 -8.16 -17.19
CA GLU A 71 1.79 -9.37 -17.58
C GLU A 71 1.38 -10.19 -16.36
N ALA A 72 0.15 -10.71 -16.36
CA ALA A 72 -0.32 -11.58 -15.29
C ALA A 72 0.38 -12.96 -15.40
N ILE A 73 1.18 -13.30 -14.39
CA ILE A 73 1.82 -14.62 -14.28
C ILE A 73 0.94 -15.62 -13.52
N PHE A 74 0.06 -15.12 -12.64
CA PHE A 74 -0.92 -15.92 -11.92
C PHE A 74 -2.14 -15.08 -11.55
N SER A 75 -3.34 -15.69 -11.62
CA SER A 75 -4.54 -15.10 -11.06
C SER A 75 -5.55 -16.17 -10.64
N ALA A 76 -6.22 -15.96 -9.51
CA ALA A 76 -7.29 -16.82 -9.05
C ALA A 76 -8.31 -16.02 -8.23
N TYR A 77 -9.59 -16.33 -8.45
CA TYR A 77 -10.72 -15.70 -7.80
C TYR A 77 -11.71 -16.78 -7.40
N ARG A 78 -12.26 -16.69 -6.19
CA ARG A 78 -13.24 -17.68 -5.71
C ARG A 78 -14.21 -17.11 -4.70
N GLY A 79 -15.39 -17.69 -4.64
CA GLY A 79 -16.48 -17.28 -3.77
C GLY A 79 -17.32 -16.17 -4.37
N ASN A 80 -18.16 -15.58 -3.56
CA ASN A 80 -19.07 -14.51 -3.95
C ASN A 80 -18.83 -13.26 -3.11
N THR A 81 -19.24 -12.09 -3.61
CA THR A 81 -19.15 -10.83 -2.89
C THR A 81 -19.94 -10.85 -1.56
N LYS A 82 -20.93 -11.74 -1.48
CA LYS A 82 -21.67 -12.06 -0.25
C LYS A 82 -21.83 -13.57 -0.14
N LEU A 83 -21.59 -14.14 1.01
CA LEU A 83 -21.86 -15.57 1.27
C LEU A 83 -23.32 -15.91 0.93
N GLY A 84 -23.50 -16.95 0.14
CA GLY A 84 -24.82 -17.35 -0.39
C GLY A 84 -25.40 -16.39 -1.44
N GLY A 85 -24.66 -15.34 -1.84
CA GLY A 85 -25.05 -14.43 -2.92
C GLY A 85 -24.78 -14.99 -4.31
N ALA A 86 -25.20 -14.23 -5.34
CA ALA A 86 -25.07 -14.63 -6.73
C ALA A 86 -23.92 -13.94 -7.51
N VAL A 87 -23.31 -12.89 -6.94
CA VAL A 87 -22.24 -12.14 -7.62
C VAL A 87 -20.90 -12.74 -7.24
N ALA A 88 -20.27 -13.41 -8.21
CA ALA A 88 -18.95 -14.02 -8.02
C ALA A 88 -17.85 -12.95 -7.79
N VAL A 89 -16.84 -13.32 -7.02
CA VAL A 89 -15.60 -12.53 -6.93
C VAL A 89 -14.89 -12.58 -8.26
N ALA A 90 -14.47 -11.42 -8.73
CA ALA A 90 -13.86 -11.18 -10.03
C ALA A 90 -12.73 -10.11 -9.89
N PRO A 91 -11.93 -9.89 -10.94
CA PRO A 91 -10.85 -8.89 -10.92
C PRO A 91 -11.30 -7.49 -10.50
N ASP A 92 -12.55 -7.12 -10.82
CA ASP A 92 -13.17 -5.83 -10.51
C ASP A 92 -14.02 -5.83 -9.23
N THR A 93 -13.90 -6.87 -8.39
CA THR A 93 -14.53 -6.91 -7.07
C THR A 93 -13.86 -5.88 -6.17
N ILE A 94 -14.68 -5.04 -5.55
CA ILE A 94 -14.22 -3.98 -4.66
C ILE A 94 -14.05 -4.55 -3.25
N PHE A 95 -12.90 -4.27 -2.65
CA PHE A 95 -12.59 -4.60 -1.26
C PHE A 95 -12.26 -3.32 -0.49
N TRP A 96 -12.52 -3.29 0.79
CA TRP A 96 -11.93 -2.33 1.68
C TRP A 96 -10.49 -2.75 1.96
N VAL A 97 -9.53 -1.98 1.47
CA VAL A 97 -8.12 -2.34 1.59
C VAL A 97 -7.50 -1.90 2.91
N ALA A 98 -8.25 -1.13 3.72
CA ALA A 98 -7.83 -0.67 5.04
C ALA A 98 -6.41 -0.05 5.01
N SER A 99 -5.54 -0.47 5.93
CA SER A 99 -4.18 0.06 6.06
C SER A 99 -3.29 -0.18 4.83
N MET A 100 -3.64 -1.12 3.95
CA MET A 100 -2.95 -1.32 2.70
C MET A 100 -2.99 -0.08 1.79
N GLY A 101 -3.92 0.87 2.03
CA GLY A 101 -3.97 2.15 1.34
C GLY A 101 -2.94 3.19 1.80
N LYS A 102 -2.28 2.99 2.95
CA LYS A 102 -1.29 3.96 3.50
C LYS A 102 -0.14 4.29 2.54
N PRO A 103 0.45 3.31 1.83
CA PRO A 103 1.46 3.58 0.82
C PRO A 103 1.03 4.59 -0.24
N ILE A 104 -0.23 4.55 -0.69
CA ILE A 104 -0.74 5.50 -1.69
C ILE A 104 -0.73 6.93 -1.13
N VAL A 105 -1.18 7.13 0.12
CA VAL A 105 -1.13 8.43 0.79
C VAL A 105 0.31 8.89 1.01
N SER A 106 1.20 7.98 1.38
CA SER A 106 2.63 8.25 1.50
C SER A 106 3.25 8.70 0.16
N SER A 107 2.89 8.05 -0.95
CA SER A 107 3.30 8.48 -2.30
C SER A 107 2.83 9.90 -2.63
N ALA A 108 1.63 10.28 -2.20
CA ALA A 108 1.11 11.63 -2.39
C ALA A 108 1.90 12.68 -1.58
N VAL A 109 2.32 12.34 -0.35
CA VAL A 109 3.22 13.18 0.44
C VAL A 109 4.58 13.32 -0.25
N LEU A 110 5.15 12.20 -0.72
CA LEU A 110 6.41 12.21 -1.45
C LEU A 110 6.32 13.02 -2.75
N LYS A 111 5.19 12.98 -3.45
CA LYS A 111 4.92 13.84 -4.61
C LYS A 111 4.95 15.33 -4.24
N LEU A 112 4.32 15.70 -3.13
CA LEU A 112 4.35 17.09 -2.64
C LEU A 112 5.76 17.52 -2.19
N ILE A 113 6.58 16.59 -1.70
CA ILE A 113 7.99 16.85 -1.41
C ILE A 113 8.79 17.07 -2.71
N GLU A 114 8.57 16.23 -3.72
CA GLU A 114 9.16 16.38 -5.05
C GLU A 114 8.83 17.75 -5.67
N ASP A 115 7.58 18.19 -5.52
CA ASP A 115 7.09 19.47 -6.03
C ASP A 115 7.55 20.68 -5.16
N GLY A 116 8.30 20.44 -4.09
CA GLY A 116 8.81 21.49 -3.20
C GLY A 116 7.76 22.16 -2.31
N VAL A 117 6.58 21.55 -2.17
CA VAL A 117 5.49 22.05 -1.32
C VAL A 117 5.72 21.67 0.15
N LEU A 118 6.23 20.45 0.39
CA LEU A 118 6.56 19.90 1.69
C LEU A 118 8.07 19.65 1.80
N GLY A 119 8.59 19.67 3.03
CA GLY A 119 9.92 19.17 3.36
C GLY A 119 9.81 17.93 4.25
N LEU A 120 10.67 16.94 4.04
CA LEU A 120 10.68 15.71 4.84
C LEU A 120 10.91 16.00 6.34
N GLU A 121 11.70 17.03 6.65
CA GLU A 121 12.00 17.47 8.01
C GLU A 121 11.11 18.63 8.48
N ASP A 122 10.09 19.00 7.72
CA ASP A 122 9.14 20.03 8.16
C ASP A 122 8.45 19.56 9.45
N PRO A 123 8.39 20.41 10.50
CA PRO A 123 7.68 20.06 11.71
C PRO A 123 6.16 20.10 11.47
N LEU A 124 5.43 19.15 12.08
CA LEU A 124 3.97 19.10 12.04
C LEU A 124 3.34 20.42 12.48
N SER A 125 3.95 21.10 13.47
CA SER A 125 3.50 22.39 13.99
C SER A 125 3.55 23.54 12.98
N LYS A 126 4.30 23.40 11.88
CA LYS A 126 4.28 24.35 10.75
C LYS A 126 2.89 24.41 10.10
N TYR A 127 2.18 23.31 10.07
CA TYR A 127 0.87 23.15 9.44
C TYR A 127 -0.27 23.22 10.46
N PHE A 128 -0.04 22.68 11.65
CA PHE A 128 -0.98 22.56 12.75
C PHE A 128 -0.30 22.99 14.08
N PRO A 129 -0.35 24.29 14.44
CA PRO A 129 0.37 24.86 15.57
C PRO A 129 0.06 24.20 16.92
N GLN A 130 -1.10 23.55 17.08
CA GLN A 130 -1.47 22.83 18.31
C GLN A 130 -0.52 21.67 18.66
N PHE A 131 0.33 21.22 17.73
CA PHE A 131 1.34 20.17 17.95
C PHE A 131 2.75 20.72 18.26
N ASP A 132 2.89 22.02 18.55
CA ASP A 132 4.20 22.62 18.82
C ASP A 132 4.81 22.17 20.15
N SER A 133 3.99 21.91 21.16
CA SER A 133 4.43 21.59 22.51
C SER A 133 3.75 20.34 23.03
N MET A 134 4.19 19.18 22.53
CA MET A 134 3.64 17.89 22.94
C MET A 134 4.30 17.37 24.23
N VAL A 135 3.54 16.62 24.99
CA VAL A 135 4.03 15.84 26.13
C VAL A 135 4.07 14.36 25.77
N VAL A 136 4.91 13.61 26.45
CA VAL A 136 5.13 12.19 26.25
C VAL A 136 4.81 11.44 27.54
N ALA A 137 3.96 10.43 27.47
CA ALA A 137 3.76 9.41 28.49
C ALA A 137 4.59 8.18 28.05
N PRO A 138 5.76 7.94 28.66
CA PRO A 138 6.65 6.88 28.18
C PRO A 138 5.97 5.51 28.15
N MET A 139 6.03 4.81 27.01
CA MET A 139 5.33 3.56 26.75
C MET A 139 3.80 3.63 26.84
N GLY A 140 3.24 4.84 26.82
CA GLY A 140 1.81 5.08 26.97
C GLY A 140 1.27 4.88 28.40
N ASP A 141 2.14 4.80 29.39
CA ASP A 141 1.81 4.62 30.79
C ASP A 141 1.46 5.99 31.41
N LEU A 142 0.23 6.16 31.92
CA LEU A 142 -0.25 7.41 32.52
C LEU A 142 0.12 7.55 33.99
N ASP A 143 0.63 6.51 34.64
CA ASP A 143 1.05 6.52 36.05
C ASP A 143 2.52 7.00 36.21
N VAL A 144 3.28 7.11 35.10
CA VAL A 144 4.64 7.64 35.15
C VAL A 144 4.66 9.16 34.86
N PRO A 145 5.70 9.89 35.34
CA PRO A 145 5.84 11.31 35.05
C PRO A 145 5.93 11.59 33.55
N PHE A 146 5.14 12.55 33.06
CA PHE A 146 5.19 12.96 31.66
C PHE A 146 6.50 13.71 31.39
N GLU A 147 7.02 13.52 30.19
CA GLU A 147 8.15 14.26 29.64
C GLU A 147 7.67 15.31 28.64
N ILE A 148 8.47 16.33 28.39
CA ILE A 148 8.27 17.23 27.25
C ILE A 148 8.90 16.57 26.02
N ALA A 149 8.24 16.66 24.88
CA ALA A 149 8.82 16.21 23.61
C ALA A 149 10.13 16.97 23.32
N LYS A 150 11.23 16.25 23.14
CA LYS A 150 12.58 16.80 22.96
C LYS A 150 12.82 17.32 21.53
N LYS A 151 12.03 16.83 20.58
CA LYS A 151 12.09 17.17 19.15
C LYS A 151 10.68 17.38 18.64
N PRO A 152 10.46 18.20 17.62
CA PRO A 152 9.17 18.30 16.97
C PRO A 152 8.85 17.00 16.24
N ILE A 153 7.57 16.71 16.07
CA ILE A 153 7.10 15.69 15.13
C ILE A 153 7.34 16.20 13.71
N THR A 154 8.00 15.43 12.85
CA THR A 154 8.27 15.80 11.45
C THR A 154 7.43 14.98 10.47
N ILE A 155 7.39 15.42 9.19
CA ILE A 155 6.80 14.62 8.09
C ILE A 155 7.45 13.24 8.01
N ARG A 156 8.79 13.15 8.18
CA ARG A 156 9.51 11.86 8.27
C ARG A 156 8.93 10.98 9.37
N ASN A 157 8.73 11.51 10.57
CA ASN A 157 8.19 10.75 11.69
C ASN A 157 6.76 10.23 11.40
N LEU A 158 5.96 11.01 10.70
CA LEU A 158 4.61 10.58 10.29
C LEU A 158 4.66 9.46 9.23
N LEU A 159 5.53 9.60 8.21
CA LEU A 159 5.73 8.59 7.17
C LEU A 159 6.24 7.26 7.72
N THR A 160 7.01 7.28 8.80
CA THR A 160 7.67 6.11 9.37
C THR A 160 7.03 5.60 10.65
N HIS A 161 5.89 6.14 11.06
CA HIS A 161 5.25 5.79 12.34
C HIS A 161 6.16 5.96 13.57
N THR A 162 7.08 6.94 13.53
CA THR A 162 7.94 7.32 14.67
C THR A 162 7.53 8.63 15.32
N SER A 163 6.31 9.09 15.04
CA SER A 163 5.77 10.35 15.57
C SER A 163 5.53 10.36 17.09
N GLY A 164 5.43 9.18 17.71
CA GLY A 164 4.95 9.00 19.07
C GLY A 164 3.43 8.93 19.19
N PHE A 165 2.68 9.08 18.11
CA PHE A 165 1.25 8.76 18.09
C PHE A 165 1.02 7.23 18.22
N THR A 166 -0.22 6.85 18.55
CA THR A 166 -0.65 5.45 18.63
C THR A 166 -2.03 5.27 17.97
N TYR A 167 -2.65 4.13 18.20
CA TYR A 167 -4.05 3.84 17.89
C TYR A 167 -4.83 3.57 19.17
N SER A 168 -6.14 3.34 19.07
CA SER A 168 -6.94 2.72 20.13
C SER A 168 -6.52 1.25 20.35
N PRO A 169 -6.86 0.65 21.52
CA PRO A 169 -6.44 -0.70 21.85
C PRO A 169 -6.90 -1.76 20.84
N GLU A 170 -8.05 -1.51 20.18
CA GLU A 170 -8.61 -2.44 19.18
C GLU A 170 -7.74 -2.55 17.91
N VAL A 171 -6.78 -1.61 17.73
CA VAL A 171 -5.95 -1.49 16.53
C VAL A 171 -4.47 -1.61 16.81
N LEU A 172 -4.03 -2.19 17.88
CA LEU A 172 -2.63 -2.25 18.32
C LEU A 172 -2.15 -1.01 19.08
N GLY A 173 -3.05 -0.28 19.76
CA GLY A 173 -2.68 0.86 20.59
C GLY A 173 -1.82 0.45 21.78
N LEU A 174 -0.86 1.33 22.13
CA LEU A 174 0.13 1.10 23.18
C LEU A 174 -0.25 1.79 24.50
N GLY A 175 -0.27 1.01 25.58
CA GLY A 175 -0.42 1.48 26.94
C GLY A 175 -1.79 2.10 27.25
N ASP A 176 -1.87 2.83 28.36
CA ASP A 176 -3.11 3.49 28.82
C ASP A 176 -3.53 4.64 27.90
N VAL A 177 -2.58 5.30 27.25
CA VAL A 177 -2.85 6.35 26.26
C VAL A 177 -3.76 5.85 25.13
N ALA A 178 -3.63 4.59 24.74
CA ALA A 178 -4.50 4.00 23.72
C ALA A 178 -5.99 4.04 24.08
N TYR A 179 -6.33 3.89 25.38
CA TYR A 179 -7.71 3.99 25.84
C TYR A 179 -8.27 5.40 25.72
N GLN A 180 -7.41 6.44 25.81
CA GLN A 180 -7.83 7.82 25.58
C GLN A 180 -8.23 8.04 24.11
N TYR A 181 -7.54 7.37 23.15
CA TYR A 181 -7.94 7.40 21.73
C TYR A 181 -9.35 6.82 21.53
N ALA A 182 -9.66 5.71 22.20
CA ALA A 182 -10.98 5.11 22.14
C ALA A 182 -12.04 5.98 22.84
N GLU A 183 -11.76 6.48 24.04
CA GLU A 183 -12.67 7.29 24.85
C GLU A 183 -13.04 8.62 24.16
N LEU A 184 -12.05 9.31 23.59
CA LEU A 184 -12.25 10.56 22.87
C LEU A 184 -12.72 10.36 21.42
N GLY A 185 -12.73 9.10 20.93
CA GLY A 185 -13.13 8.78 19.57
C GLY A 185 -12.20 9.38 18.51
N VAL A 186 -10.89 9.38 18.76
CA VAL A 186 -9.90 9.90 17.81
C VAL A 186 -9.99 9.19 16.48
N MET A 187 -9.98 9.95 15.38
CA MET A 187 -10.22 9.50 14.00
C MET A 187 -11.62 8.90 13.77
N SER A 188 -12.57 9.21 14.65
CA SER A 188 -13.98 8.88 14.44
C SER A 188 -14.57 9.67 13.27
N GLN A 189 -15.44 9.01 12.51
CA GLN A 189 -16.24 9.65 11.45
C GLN A 189 -17.41 10.48 11.98
N GLN A 190 -17.52 10.64 13.31
CA GLN A 190 -18.57 11.46 13.94
C GLN A 190 -18.26 12.96 13.89
N VAL A 191 -16.98 13.30 13.74
CA VAL A 191 -16.48 14.68 13.71
C VAL A 191 -15.60 14.91 12.49
N SER A 192 -15.31 16.18 12.19
CA SER A 192 -14.43 16.55 11.08
C SER A 192 -12.98 16.10 11.31
N LEU A 193 -12.16 16.12 10.27
CA LEU A 193 -10.72 15.84 10.40
C LEU A 193 -10.03 16.88 11.29
N GLU A 194 -10.43 18.16 11.18
CA GLU A 194 -9.90 19.25 12.00
C GLU A 194 -10.22 19.05 13.50
N GLU A 195 -11.47 18.71 13.84
CA GLU A 195 -11.85 18.36 15.21
C GLU A 195 -11.09 17.13 15.74
N ASN A 196 -10.86 16.13 14.89
CA ASN A 196 -10.03 14.97 15.24
C ASN A 196 -8.59 15.37 15.59
N LEU A 197 -7.99 16.32 14.86
CA LEU A 197 -6.65 16.84 15.16
C LEU A 197 -6.62 17.63 16.47
N GLU A 198 -7.68 18.38 16.78
CA GLU A 198 -7.81 19.08 18.07
C GLU A 198 -7.89 18.07 19.24
N LEU A 199 -8.61 16.98 19.08
CA LEU A 199 -8.66 15.89 20.06
C LEU A 199 -7.29 15.24 20.22
N LEU A 200 -6.64 14.91 19.10
CA LEU A 200 -5.33 14.26 19.07
C LEU A 200 -4.25 15.09 19.77
N ALA A 201 -4.27 16.41 19.60
CA ALA A 201 -3.30 17.32 20.23
C ALA A 201 -3.40 17.39 21.77
N GLN A 202 -4.49 16.91 22.36
CA GLN A 202 -4.70 16.89 23.80
C GLN A 202 -4.16 15.60 24.45
N ILE A 203 -3.82 14.59 23.65
CA ILE A 203 -3.38 13.29 24.13
C ILE A 203 -1.85 13.23 24.15
N PRO A 204 -1.21 12.69 25.20
CA PRO A 204 0.23 12.50 25.23
C PRO A 204 0.71 11.56 24.12
N LEU A 205 1.92 11.78 23.63
CA LEU A 205 2.63 10.82 22.81
C LEU A 205 3.04 9.60 23.65
N VAL A 206 3.14 8.42 23.06
CA VAL A 206 3.59 7.20 23.74
C VAL A 206 5.12 7.04 23.74
N ALA A 207 5.82 7.84 22.93
CA ALA A 207 7.27 7.86 22.81
C ALA A 207 7.76 9.24 22.33
N GLN A 208 9.04 9.52 22.54
CA GLN A 208 9.69 10.68 21.95
C GLN A 208 9.69 10.57 20.40
N PRO A 209 9.37 11.66 19.67
CA PRO A 209 9.42 11.65 18.22
C PRO A 209 10.79 11.21 17.68
N GLY A 210 10.78 10.19 16.85
CA GLY A 210 11.96 9.60 16.23
C GLY A 210 12.65 8.49 17.04
N ASP A 211 12.20 8.17 18.25
CA ASP A 211 12.92 7.23 19.13
C ASP A 211 12.40 5.78 19.02
N SER A 212 11.18 5.56 18.54
CA SER A 212 10.62 4.21 18.37
C SER A 212 9.55 4.15 17.28
N PHE A 213 9.37 2.98 16.69
CA PHE A 213 8.27 2.68 15.78
C PHE A 213 7.00 2.38 16.58
N ASN A 214 5.98 3.20 16.41
CA ASN A 214 4.65 3.00 16.98
C ASN A 214 3.61 3.14 15.87
N TYR A 215 3.06 2.02 15.45
CA TYR A 215 2.01 2.03 14.43
C TYR A 215 0.82 2.88 14.88
N SER A 216 0.37 3.82 14.06
CA SER A 216 -0.44 4.93 14.56
C SER A 216 -1.31 5.60 13.49
N VAL A 217 -2.08 6.59 13.94
CA VAL A 217 -2.88 7.51 13.12
C VAL A 217 -2.03 8.48 12.27
N SER A 218 -0.71 8.33 12.24
CA SER A 218 0.21 9.22 11.52
C SER A 218 -0.18 9.48 10.07
N VAL A 219 -0.69 8.46 9.36
CA VAL A 219 -1.07 8.63 7.94
C VAL A 219 -2.42 9.35 7.78
N ASP A 220 -3.30 9.33 8.79
CA ASP A 220 -4.46 10.22 8.84
C ASP A 220 -4.02 11.69 8.99
N VAL A 221 -3.00 11.93 9.83
CA VAL A 221 -2.38 13.27 9.99
C VAL A 221 -1.70 13.71 8.70
N LEU A 222 -1.02 12.82 7.96
CA LEU A 222 -0.48 13.11 6.63
C LEU A 222 -1.60 13.48 5.65
N GLY A 223 -2.74 12.79 5.70
CA GLY A 223 -3.94 13.17 4.93
C GLY A 223 -4.38 14.60 5.22
N ALA A 224 -4.42 14.99 6.49
CA ALA A 224 -4.76 16.36 6.89
C ALA A 224 -3.74 17.39 6.39
N ILE A 225 -2.45 17.05 6.37
CA ILE A 225 -1.40 17.91 5.81
C ILE A 225 -1.61 18.10 4.30
N ILE A 226 -1.91 17.03 3.57
CA ILE A 226 -2.25 17.11 2.14
C ILE A 226 -3.42 18.08 1.92
N GLU A 227 -4.53 17.91 2.66
CA GLU A 227 -5.68 18.81 2.56
C GLU A 227 -5.31 20.27 2.88
N LYS A 228 -4.46 20.49 3.90
CA LYS A 228 -4.02 21.81 4.32
C LYS A 228 -3.22 22.54 3.25
N VAL A 229 -2.31 21.84 2.57
CA VAL A 229 -1.39 22.48 1.60
C VAL A 229 -1.95 22.55 0.20
N THR A 230 -2.88 21.64 -0.16
CA THR A 230 -3.51 21.62 -1.50
C THR A 230 -4.83 22.39 -1.54
N GLY A 231 -5.51 22.54 -0.41
CA GLY A 231 -6.86 23.08 -0.35
C GLY A 231 -7.92 22.12 -0.91
N GLN A 232 -7.56 20.88 -1.22
CA GLN A 232 -8.43 19.84 -1.74
C GLN A 232 -8.69 18.79 -0.66
N ARG A 233 -9.82 18.10 -0.73
CA ARG A 233 -10.07 16.91 0.05
C ARG A 233 -9.07 15.81 -0.34
N LEU A 234 -8.62 14.97 0.61
CA LEU A 234 -7.60 13.95 0.34
C LEU A 234 -7.97 13.06 -0.86
N GLY A 235 -9.22 12.60 -0.92
CA GLY A 235 -9.69 11.77 -2.03
C GLY A 235 -9.69 12.48 -3.38
N GLU A 236 -9.97 13.78 -3.40
CA GLU A 236 -9.94 14.59 -4.63
C GLU A 236 -8.49 14.75 -5.13
N TYR A 237 -7.56 15.01 -4.21
CA TYR A 237 -6.14 15.10 -4.56
C TYR A 237 -5.59 13.76 -5.07
N LEU A 238 -5.87 12.65 -4.37
CA LEU A 238 -5.44 11.33 -4.82
C LEU A 238 -6.06 10.92 -6.17
N ASP A 239 -7.31 11.30 -6.41
CA ASP A 239 -8.01 11.06 -7.67
C ASP A 239 -7.34 11.82 -8.82
N GLU A 240 -6.89 13.06 -8.59
CA GLU A 240 -6.18 13.88 -9.57
C GLU A 240 -4.79 13.34 -9.88
N VAL A 241 -4.00 13.01 -8.84
CA VAL A 241 -2.57 12.71 -9.03
C VAL A 241 -2.29 11.24 -9.33
N PHE A 242 -3.16 10.32 -8.87
CA PHE A 242 -2.94 8.88 -9.02
C PHE A 242 -4.15 8.13 -9.62
N PHE A 243 -5.34 8.19 -9.02
CA PHE A 243 -6.41 7.26 -9.37
C PHE A 243 -6.85 7.40 -10.83
N LYS A 244 -7.23 8.60 -11.26
CA LYS A 244 -7.62 8.85 -12.65
C LYS A 244 -6.49 8.62 -13.65
N PRO A 245 -5.29 9.20 -13.46
CA PRO A 245 -4.20 9.01 -14.41
C PRO A 245 -3.74 7.56 -14.53
N LEU A 246 -3.73 6.79 -13.43
CA LEU A 246 -3.42 5.35 -13.44
C LEU A 246 -4.59 4.49 -13.96
N GLY A 247 -5.79 5.07 -14.14
CA GLY A 247 -6.99 4.33 -14.50
C GLY A 247 -7.50 3.40 -13.38
N MET A 248 -7.32 3.81 -12.11
CA MET A 248 -7.82 3.13 -10.92
C MET A 248 -9.28 3.56 -10.65
N ASN A 249 -10.17 3.20 -11.55
CA ASN A 249 -11.52 3.75 -11.62
C ASN A 249 -12.46 3.32 -10.49
N ASP A 250 -12.13 2.26 -9.77
CA ASP A 250 -12.90 1.73 -8.64
C ASP A 250 -12.19 1.93 -7.29
N THR A 251 -11.14 2.77 -7.27
CA THR A 251 -10.41 3.13 -6.05
C THR A 251 -10.90 4.48 -5.53
N ALA A 252 -11.38 4.51 -4.28
CA ALA A 252 -11.92 5.72 -3.65
C ALA A 252 -12.12 5.53 -2.14
N PHE A 253 -12.51 6.61 -1.43
CA PHE A 253 -12.88 6.58 -0.01
C PHE A 253 -14.34 6.19 0.24
N SER A 254 -15.08 5.84 -0.79
CA SER A 254 -16.45 5.32 -0.72
C SER A 254 -16.77 4.46 -1.93
N VAL A 255 -17.74 3.56 -1.80
CA VAL A 255 -18.20 2.72 -2.93
C VAL A 255 -19.39 3.39 -3.60
N ARG A 256 -19.23 3.74 -4.88
CA ARG A 256 -20.30 4.36 -5.68
C ARG A 256 -21.56 3.50 -5.73
N PRO A 257 -22.76 4.08 -5.72
CA PRO A 257 -24.02 3.33 -5.70
C PRO A 257 -24.13 2.24 -6.76
N GLU A 258 -23.70 2.51 -7.99
CA GLU A 258 -23.72 1.54 -9.10
C GLU A 258 -22.75 0.39 -8.96
N ALA A 259 -21.67 0.59 -8.20
CA ALA A 259 -20.63 -0.41 -7.96
C ALA A 259 -20.90 -1.31 -6.73
N ARG A 260 -21.89 -0.98 -5.89
CA ARG A 260 -22.16 -1.66 -4.61
C ARG A 260 -22.38 -3.16 -4.72
N LYS A 261 -22.92 -3.66 -5.83
CA LYS A 261 -23.09 -5.10 -6.06
C LYS A 261 -21.76 -5.85 -6.20
N ARG A 262 -20.67 -5.14 -6.57
CA ARG A 262 -19.31 -5.69 -6.69
C ARG A 262 -18.51 -5.57 -5.39
N PHE A 263 -19.05 -4.90 -4.36
CA PHE A 263 -18.39 -4.78 -3.06
C PHE A 263 -18.48 -6.08 -2.28
N ALA A 264 -17.32 -6.65 -1.95
CA ALA A 264 -17.21 -7.83 -1.10
C ALA A 264 -17.61 -7.51 0.34
N ARG A 265 -18.50 -8.31 0.93
CA ARG A 265 -18.87 -8.13 2.33
C ARG A 265 -17.74 -8.52 3.24
N PHE A 266 -17.67 -7.88 4.38
CA PHE A 266 -16.68 -8.12 5.42
C PHE A 266 -17.24 -9.04 6.49
N TYR A 267 -16.42 -9.95 6.96
CA TYR A 267 -16.83 -11.02 7.85
C TYR A 267 -15.94 -11.12 9.07
N ALA A 268 -16.55 -11.45 10.19
CA ALA A 268 -15.86 -11.91 11.39
C ALA A 268 -16.46 -13.24 11.82
N PRO A 269 -15.70 -14.10 12.51
CA PRO A 269 -16.26 -15.31 13.09
C PRO A 269 -17.26 -14.96 14.20
N GLU A 270 -18.35 -15.73 14.32
CA GLU A 270 -19.32 -15.58 15.41
C GLU A 270 -18.64 -15.71 16.79
N SER A 271 -17.58 -16.51 16.88
CA SER A 271 -16.76 -16.66 18.09
C SER A 271 -16.10 -15.37 18.59
N LEU A 272 -16.01 -14.30 17.77
CA LEU A 272 -15.54 -12.98 18.25
C LEU A 272 -16.58 -12.23 19.07
N ARG A 273 -17.86 -12.64 19.02
CA ARG A 273 -18.86 -12.20 19.99
C ARG A 273 -18.65 -12.87 21.35
N ASN A 274 -17.90 -13.99 21.36
CA ASN A 274 -17.51 -14.71 22.55
C ASN A 274 -16.08 -15.21 22.37
N PRO A 275 -15.08 -14.72 23.11
CA PRO A 275 -13.67 -14.97 22.81
C PRO A 275 -13.26 -16.41 23.17
N ALA A 276 -13.67 -17.36 22.36
CA ALA A 276 -13.13 -18.72 22.40
C ALA A 276 -12.08 -18.87 21.29
N PRO A 277 -10.92 -19.49 21.56
CA PRO A 277 -9.93 -19.72 20.53
C PRO A 277 -10.51 -20.62 19.45
N SER A 278 -10.51 -20.14 18.19
CA SER A 278 -10.89 -20.98 17.06
C SER A 278 -9.86 -22.09 16.89
N ILE A 279 -10.30 -23.34 16.98
CA ILE A 279 -9.46 -24.51 16.72
C ILE A 279 -9.15 -24.54 15.23
N PRO A 280 -7.87 -24.62 14.82
CA PRO A 280 -7.52 -24.76 13.40
C PRO A 280 -8.28 -25.96 12.79
N GLY A 281 -8.98 -25.72 11.66
CA GLY A 281 -9.73 -26.77 10.95
C GLY A 281 -11.20 -26.95 11.40
N SER A 282 -11.70 -26.15 12.34
CA SER A 282 -13.14 -26.11 12.63
C SER A 282 -13.88 -25.30 11.58
N GLU A 283 -15.09 -25.70 11.22
CA GLU A 283 -16.00 -24.87 10.43
C GLU A 283 -16.22 -23.54 11.16
N ILE A 284 -15.97 -22.42 10.46
CA ILE A 284 -16.16 -21.09 11.01
C ILE A 284 -17.53 -20.59 10.60
N GLU A 285 -18.35 -20.28 11.58
CA GLU A 285 -19.58 -19.56 11.34
C GLU A 285 -19.28 -18.06 11.19
N TRP A 286 -19.53 -17.55 9.99
CA TRP A 286 -19.23 -16.17 9.62
C TRP A 286 -20.45 -15.28 9.76
N HIS A 287 -20.29 -14.12 10.36
CA HIS A 287 -21.29 -13.05 10.34
C HIS A 287 -20.75 -11.82 9.60
N ILE A 288 -21.66 -11.07 8.97
CA ILE A 288 -21.33 -9.80 8.34
C ILE A 288 -21.03 -8.77 9.42
N VAL A 289 -19.89 -8.11 9.30
CA VAL A 289 -19.54 -6.96 10.15
C VAL A 289 -20.13 -5.72 9.51
N GLU A 290 -21.11 -5.11 10.16
CA GLU A 290 -21.81 -3.93 9.63
C GLU A 290 -21.14 -2.62 10.01
N THR A 291 -20.27 -2.64 11.01
CA THR A 291 -19.47 -1.48 11.42
C THR A 291 -18.00 -1.88 11.45
N ALA A 292 -17.14 -1.08 10.82
CA ALA A 292 -15.71 -1.30 10.92
C ALA A 292 -15.24 -1.22 12.38
N PRO A 293 -14.12 -1.88 12.73
CA PRO A 293 -13.53 -1.84 14.08
C PRO A 293 -13.27 -0.42 14.59
N PHE A 294 -13.37 0.60 13.78
CA PHE A 294 -13.11 2.01 14.09
C PHE A 294 -14.36 2.89 14.01
N GLY A 295 -15.54 2.33 14.28
CA GLY A 295 -16.80 3.09 14.26
C GLY A 295 -17.27 3.55 12.89
N ARG A 296 -16.69 3.03 11.81
CA ARG A 296 -17.16 3.31 10.44
C ARG A 296 -18.32 2.39 10.10
N PRO A 297 -19.40 2.91 9.47
CA PRO A 297 -20.37 2.05 8.82
C PRO A 297 -19.61 1.26 7.75
N TYR A 298 -19.57 -0.06 7.90
CA TYR A 298 -18.71 -0.94 7.11
C TYR A 298 -19.06 -1.01 5.65
N ASP A 299 -20.33 -0.84 5.37
CA ASP A 299 -20.83 -1.01 4.03
C ASP A 299 -20.63 0.21 3.13
N GLY A 300 -20.08 1.31 3.64
CA GLY A 300 -19.81 2.53 2.84
C GLY A 300 -21.00 3.00 2.00
N TRP A 301 -22.14 2.35 2.16
CA TRP A 301 -23.26 2.34 1.26
C TRP A 301 -24.09 3.60 1.41
N GLY A 302 -23.71 4.61 0.67
CA GLY A 302 -24.47 5.83 0.58
C GLY A 302 -24.06 6.93 1.54
N GLN A 303 -23.07 6.74 2.38
CA GLN A 303 -22.49 7.82 3.18
C GLN A 303 -21.12 8.19 2.61
N VAL A 304 -21.03 9.42 2.15
CA VAL A 304 -19.72 10.06 1.98
C VAL A 304 -19.12 10.19 3.37
N PRO A 305 -17.90 9.69 3.62
CA PRO A 305 -17.30 9.79 4.93
C PRO A 305 -17.13 11.26 5.32
N THR A 306 -17.20 11.59 6.62
CA THR A 306 -17.03 12.95 7.12
C THR A 306 -15.67 13.50 6.69
N PHE A 307 -14.64 12.67 6.75
CA PHE A 307 -13.31 12.94 6.19
C PHE A 307 -12.74 11.69 5.53
N ASP A 308 -11.79 11.87 4.63
CA ASP A 308 -11.09 10.78 3.96
C ASP A 308 -9.92 10.33 4.83
N SER A 309 -10.06 9.17 5.51
CA SER A 309 -9.00 8.68 6.37
C SER A 309 -7.86 8.11 5.56
N GLY A 310 -6.71 8.78 5.60
CA GLY A 310 -5.48 8.31 4.99
C GLY A 310 -4.98 6.99 5.58
N GLY A 311 -5.27 6.77 6.87
CA GLY A 311 -4.86 5.58 7.61
C GLY A 311 -5.62 4.30 7.25
N GLY A 312 -6.77 4.39 6.56
CA GLY A 312 -7.54 3.15 6.29
C GLY A 312 -8.87 3.35 5.58
N GLY A 313 -9.08 4.48 4.88
CA GLY A 313 -10.37 4.80 4.26
C GLY A 313 -10.58 4.26 2.86
N ILE A 314 -9.56 3.70 2.22
CA ILE A 314 -9.56 3.38 0.80
C ILE A 314 -10.27 2.03 0.54
N TYR A 315 -11.08 2.03 -0.51
CA TYR A 315 -11.63 0.86 -1.20
C TYR A 315 -10.94 0.73 -2.54
N SER A 316 -10.65 -0.50 -2.99
CA SER A 316 -9.99 -0.75 -4.28
C SER A 316 -10.35 -2.13 -4.82
N THR A 317 -9.91 -2.41 -6.05
CA THR A 317 -9.94 -3.72 -6.69
C THR A 317 -8.53 -4.27 -6.85
N ALA A 318 -8.39 -5.58 -7.07
CA ALA A 318 -7.08 -6.20 -7.35
C ALA A 318 -6.41 -5.54 -8.56
N GLN A 319 -7.15 -5.33 -9.63
CA GLN A 319 -6.65 -4.69 -10.85
C GLN A 319 -6.19 -3.25 -10.65
N ASP A 320 -6.94 -2.47 -9.87
CA ASP A 320 -6.58 -1.07 -9.63
C ASP A 320 -5.35 -0.95 -8.74
N PHE A 321 -5.31 -1.75 -7.65
CA PHE A 321 -4.18 -1.68 -6.74
C PHE A 321 -2.86 -2.14 -7.38
N LEU A 322 -2.92 -3.15 -8.27
CA LEU A 322 -1.75 -3.58 -9.04
C LEU A 322 -1.18 -2.49 -9.93
N LYS A 323 -2.00 -1.62 -10.53
CA LYS A 323 -1.51 -0.48 -11.30
C LYS A 323 -0.66 0.47 -10.45
N TYR A 324 -1.09 0.71 -9.21
CA TYR A 324 -0.30 1.50 -8.26
C TYR A 324 1.00 0.77 -7.89
N ALA A 325 0.93 -0.51 -7.54
CA ALA A 325 2.10 -1.30 -7.17
C ALA A 325 3.12 -1.39 -8.33
N GLU A 326 2.66 -1.64 -9.56
CA GLU A 326 3.48 -1.64 -10.77
C GLU A 326 4.13 -0.26 -11.03
N MET A 327 3.37 0.82 -10.85
CA MET A 327 3.89 2.18 -11.00
C MET A 327 5.06 2.41 -10.03
N VAL A 328 4.91 2.04 -8.76
CA VAL A 328 5.98 2.20 -7.76
C VAL A 328 7.16 1.27 -8.07
N ALA A 329 6.92 -0.01 -8.39
CA ALA A 329 7.93 -1.00 -8.74
C ALA A 329 8.77 -0.55 -9.96
N ASN A 330 8.16 0.14 -10.90
CA ASN A 330 8.80 0.69 -12.10
C ASN A 330 9.41 2.09 -11.88
N GLY A 331 9.73 2.44 -10.64
CA GLY A 331 10.41 3.71 -10.33
C GLY A 331 9.55 4.93 -10.64
N GLY A 332 8.25 4.85 -10.37
CA GLY A 332 7.31 5.96 -10.51
C GLY A 332 6.70 6.11 -11.91
N GLU A 333 6.78 5.08 -12.75
CA GLU A 333 6.28 5.11 -14.13
C GLU A 333 5.36 3.92 -14.44
N LEU A 334 4.30 4.14 -15.19
CA LEU A 334 3.45 3.09 -15.72
C LEU A 334 3.00 3.45 -17.14
N ASN A 335 3.10 2.50 -18.08
CA ASN A 335 2.69 2.66 -19.48
C ASN A 335 3.28 3.90 -20.18
N GLY A 336 4.52 4.26 -19.85
CA GLY A 336 5.23 5.42 -20.42
C GLY A 336 4.79 6.77 -19.83
N VAL A 337 3.96 6.76 -18.78
CA VAL A 337 3.57 7.97 -18.04
C VAL A 337 4.28 7.96 -16.69
N ARG A 338 4.95 9.09 -16.38
CA ARG A 338 5.65 9.28 -15.11
C ARG A 338 4.75 10.00 -14.11
N TYR A 339 4.62 9.41 -12.94
CA TYR A 339 3.82 9.91 -11.81
C TYR A 339 4.70 10.44 -10.68
N LEU A 340 5.83 9.79 -10.45
CA LEU A 340 6.88 10.21 -9.51
C LEU A 340 8.21 10.17 -10.24
N SER A 341 9.17 10.99 -9.84
CA SER A 341 10.55 10.82 -10.28
C SER A 341 11.10 9.48 -9.77
N ALA A 342 12.12 8.95 -10.44
CA ALA A 342 12.75 7.71 -9.98
C ALA A 342 13.37 7.86 -8.59
N GLU A 343 13.90 9.03 -8.28
CA GLU A 343 14.47 9.39 -6.98
C GLU A 343 13.38 9.38 -5.90
N THR A 344 12.22 9.95 -6.18
CA THR A 344 11.08 10.00 -5.25
C THR A 344 10.49 8.61 -5.03
N ALA A 345 10.30 7.84 -6.09
CA ALA A 345 9.82 6.46 -5.98
C ALA A 345 10.79 5.58 -5.16
N ALA A 346 12.10 5.79 -5.29
CA ALA A 346 13.11 5.05 -4.55
C ALA A 346 13.04 5.28 -3.02
N ILE A 347 12.43 6.38 -2.56
CA ILE A 347 12.26 6.65 -1.12
C ILE A 347 11.38 5.57 -0.45
N HIS A 348 10.44 4.99 -1.18
CA HIS A 348 9.63 3.88 -0.65
C HIS A 348 10.48 2.67 -0.24
N PHE A 349 11.58 2.44 -0.93
CA PHE A 349 12.46 1.29 -0.81
C PHE A 349 13.69 1.52 0.08
N GLN A 350 13.83 2.73 0.63
CA GLN A 350 14.93 3.10 1.50
C GLN A 350 14.50 3.01 2.96
N ASP A 351 15.39 2.50 3.82
CA ASP A 351 15.20 2.60 5.26
C ASP A 351 15.27 4.08 5.67
N LEU A 352 14.14 4.62 6.10
CA LEU A 352 14.05 6.01 6.57
C LEU A 352 14.31 6.16 8.07
N MET A 353 14.63 5.06 8.75
CA MET A 353 14.88 5.01 10.19
C MET A 353 16.19 4.26 10.52
N PRO A 354 17.32 4.58 9.87
CA PRO A 354 18.55 3.80 10.02
C PRO A 354 19.15 3.86 11.43
N GLU A 355 18.71 4.81 12.25
CA GLU A 355 19.18 5.02 13.63
C GLU A 355 18.41 4.14 14.63
N LEU A 356 17.26 3.58 14.21
CA LEU A 356 16.48 2.67 15.06
C LEU A 356 16.98 1.22 14.87
N GLY A 357 17.28 0.57 15.99
CA GLY A 357 17.57 -0.85 15.98
C GLY A 357 16.33 -1.69 15.59
N LEU A 358 16.57 -2.91 15.16
CA LEU A 358 15.51 -3.84 14.76
C LEU A 358 14.53 -4.15 15.92
N GLU A 359 14.98 -4.01 17.16
CA GLU A 359 14.15 -4.11 18.37
C GLU A 359 12.99 -3.11 18.40
N ALA A 360 13.13 -1.97 17.71
CA ALA A 360 12.06 -0.98 17.62
C ALA A 360 10.79 -1.50 16.93
N PHE A 361 10.91 -2.55 16.14
CA PHE A 361 9.81 -3.21 15.45
C PHE A 361 9.19 -4.38 16.22
N ALA A 362 9.80 -4.80 17.33
CA ALA A 362 9.40 -6.02 18.05
C ALA A 362 7.94 -6.00 18.51
N VAL A 363 7.42 -4.83 18.91
CA VAL A 363 6.03 -4.68 19.34
C VAL A 363 5.06 -4.94 18.20
N ALA A 364 5.40 -4.51 16.97
CA ALA A 364 4.53 -4.64 15.80
C ALA A 364 4.67 -5.99 15.09
N PHE A 365 5.88 -6.56 15.05
CA PHE A 365 6.22 -7.72 14.21
C PHE A 365 6.77 -8.93 14.99
N GLY A 366 6.92 -8.84 16.32
CA GLY A 366 7.40 -9.96 17.14
C GLY A 366 8.76 -10.44 16.69
N GLU A 367 8.94 -11.76 16.52
CA GLU A 367 10.21 -12.38 16.10
C GLU A 367 10.64 -11.97 14.68
N ALA A 368 9.69 -11.62 13.79
CA ALA A 368 10.00 -11.16 12.45
C ALA A 368 10.67 -9.78 12.43
N ALA A 369 10.61 -9.01 13.52
CA ALA A 369 11.22 -7.68 13.64
C ALA A 369 12.71 -7.64 13.22
N GLN A 370 13.45 -8.71 13.47
CA GLN A 370 14.87 -8.82 13.12
C GLN A 370 15.15 -8.73 11.60
N TYR A 371 14.14 -8.93 10.78
CA TYR A 371 14.22 -8.85 9.32
C TYR A 371 13.42 -7.69 8.76
N MET A 372 13.00 -6.74 9.60
CA MET A 372 12.10 -5.67 9.20
C MET A 372 12.80 -4.31 9.21
N LYS A 373 12.56 -3.55 8.15
CA LYS A 373 12.85 -2.12 8.05
C LYS A 373 11.60 -1.39 7.56
N PHE A 374 11.62 -0.07 7.55
CA PHE A 374 10.48 0.71 7.09
C PHE A 374 10.95 1.90 6.24
N GLY A 375 10.36 2.01 5.06
CA GLY A 375 10.64 3.08 4.10
C GLY A 375 9.57 4.17 4.12
N GLY A 376 9.39 4.82 2.99
CA GLY A 376 8.36 5.85 2.79
C GLY A 376 6.95 5.26 2.70
N GLY A 377 6.42 4.73 3.81
CA GLY A 377 5.09 4.13 3.89
C GLY A 377 5.04 2.62 3.55
N PHE A 378 6.17 1.97 3.33
CA PHE A 378 6.30 0.54 3.05
C PHE A 378 7.05 -0.18 4.16
N GLY A 379 6.61 -1.37 4.52
CA GLY A 379 7.44 -2.34 5.20
C GLY A 379 8.48 -2.91 4.23
N ILE A 380 9.68 -3.13 4.71
CA ILE A 380 10.78 -3.72 3.96
C ILE A 380 11.16 -5.01 4.70
N LYS A 381 10.84 -6.16 4.12
CA LYS A 381 11.33 -7.43 4.63
C LYS A 381 12.71 -7.72 4.04
N LEU A 382 13.65 -8.07 4.90
CA LEU A 382 15.00 -8.47 4.50
C LEU A 382 15.08 -9.97 4.30
N GLN A 383 16.01 -10.41 3.46
CA GLN A 383 16.33 -11.83 3.29
C GLN A 383 16.90 -12.42 4.59
N GLU A 384 16.51 -13.64 4.90
CA GLU A 384 16.94 -14.32 6.14
C GLU A 384 18.34 -14.94 6.05
N ASP A 385 19.06 -14.67 4.96
CA ASP A 385 20.43 -15.14 4.70
C ASP A 385 21.52 -14.28 5.38
N GLY A 386 21.10 -13.25 6.13
CA GLY A 386 21.99 -12.29 6.78
C GLY A 386 22.48 -11.18 5.84
N SER A 387 22.02 -11.13 4.61
CA SER A 387 22.22 -9.96 3.73
C SER A 387 21.27 -8.83 4.14
N GLU A 388 21.65 -7.58 3.86
CA GLU A 388 20.75 -6.44 4.03
C GLU A 388 19.88 -6.18 2.78
N LYS A 389 19.74 -7.17 1.90
CA LYS A 389 18.91 -7.07 0.72
C LYS A 389 17.44 -7.25 1.09
N ALA A 390 16.59 -6.46 0.45
CA ALA A 390 15.16 -6.68 0.57
C ALA A 390 14.77 -7.99 -0.10
N ASP A 391 13.94 -8.74 0.58
CA ASP A 391 13.19 -9.87 0.05
C ASP A 391 11.99 -9.33 -0.71
N TYR A 392 11.18 -8.56 -0.02
CA TYR A 392 10.06 -7.83 -0.62
C TYR A 392 9.71 -6.55 0.13
N TYR A 393 9.02 -5.65 -0.57
CA TYR A 393 8.42 -4.43 -0.05
C TYR A 393 6.92 -4.61 0.00
N PHE A 394 6.28 -4.25 1.10
CA PHE A 394 4.90 -4.64 1.31
C PHE A 394 4.12 -3.74 2.24
N TRP A 395 2.82 -3.90 2.24
CA TRP A 395 1.97 -3.54 3.35
C TRP A 395 0.66 -4.35 3.33
N GLY A 396 0.04 -4.47 4.51
CA GLY A 396 -1.19 -5.21 4.68
C GLY A 396 -2.33 -4.35 5.23
N GLY A 397 -3.54 -4.86 5.11
CA GLY A 397 -4.76 -4.27 5.64
C GLY A 397 -5.46 -5.14 6.68
N ALA A 398 -6.10 -4.50 7.64
CA ALA A 398 -6.85 -5.16 8.71
C ALA A 398 -7.94 -6.12 8.19
N ALA A 399 -8.39 -5.93 6.95
CA ALA A 399 -9.36 -6.79 6.29
C ALA A 399 -8.75 -8.09 5.71
N ASN A 400 -7.52 -8.42 6.06
CA ASN A 400 -6.73 -9.51 5.48
C ASN A 400 -6.50 -9.30 3.98
N THR A 401 -6.15 -8.07 3.62
CA THR A 401 -5.69 -7.64 2.31
C THR A 401 -4.19 -7.41 2.38
N PHE A 402 -3.48 -7.68 1.29
CA PHE A 402 -2.03 -7.64 1.24
C PHE A 402 -1.54 -7.33 -0.17
N PHE A 403 -0.45 -6.58 -0.30
CA PHE A 403 0.30 -6.44 -1.54
C PHE A 403 1.80 -6.52 -1.27
N TRP A 404 2.54 -6.90 -2.29
CA TRP A 404 4.00 -6.90 -2.27
C TRP A 404 4.60 -6.46 -3.60
N ILE A 405 5.83 -6.03 -3.53
CA ILE A 405 6.74 -5.81 -4.65
C ILE A 405 7.99 -6.63 -4.32
N ASP A 406 8.30 -7.61 -5.14
CA ASP A 406 9.46 -8.47 -4.95
C ASP A 406 10.77 -7.69 -5.10
N GLY A 407 11.69 -7.86 -4.14
CA GLY A 407 12.97 -7.15 -4.13
C GLY A 407 14.03 -7.73 -5.07
N GLN A 408 13.80 -8.93 -5.61
CA GLN A 408 14.77 -9.65 -6.44
C GLN A 408 14.48 -9.49 -7.93
N ASP A 409 13.25 -9.67 -8.35
CA ASP A 409 12.87 -9.60 -9.76
C ASP A 409 11.79 -8.56 -10.07
N GLY A 410 11.21 -7.94 -9.03
CA GLY A 410 10.22 -6.87 -9.18
C GLY A 410 8.84 -7.36 -9.63
N ASN A 411 8.50 -8.64 -9.41
CA ASN A 411 7.10 -9.02 -9.53
C ASN A 411 6.24 -8.28 -8.51
N VAL A 412 4.99 -8.06 -8.83
CA VAL A 412 4.03 -7.43 -7.93
C VAL A 412 2.84 -8.33 -7.73
N GLY A 413 2.35 -8.41 -6.51
CA GLY A 413 1.17 -9.19 -6.21
C GLY A 413 0.22 -8.54 -5.24
N VAL A 414 -1.04 -8.94 -5.34
CA VAL A 414 -2.08 -8.61 -4.37
C VAL A 414 -2.81 -9.88 -3.97
N PHE A 415 -3.19 -9.93 -2.70
CA PHE A 415 -4.09 -10.92 -2.16
C PHE A 415 -5.17 -10.22 -1.33
N PHE A 416 -6.43 -10.53 -1.62
CA PHE A 416 -7.58 -10.02 -0.90
C PHE A 416 -8.48 -11.17 -0.47
N THR A 417 -8.79 -11.21 0.80
CA THR A 417 -10.02 -11.77 1.34
C THR A 417 -10.62 -10.71 2.26
N HIS A 418 -11.80 -10.96 2.84
CA HIS A 418 -12.44 -9.86 3.56
C HIS A 418 -12.92 -10.33 4.92
N ILE A 419 -11.94 -10.57 5.82
CA ILE A 419 -12.15 -11.15 7.15
C ILE A 419 -11.43 -10.36 8.25
N TRP A 420 -11.98 -10.40 9.45
CA TRP A 420 -11.40 -9.86 10.68
C TRP A 420 -11.44 -10.90 11.81
N PRO A 421 -10.41 -11.05 12.59
CA PRO A 421 -9.06 -10.52 12.38
C PRO A 421 -8.34 -11.23 11.23
N PRO A 422 -7.23 -10.66 10.72
CA PRO A 422 -6.35 -11.35 9.76
C PRO A 422 -5.91 -12.69 10.31
N ARG A 423 -5.91 -13.72 9.47
CA ARG A 423 -5.65 -15.11 9.89
C ARG A 423 -4.79 -15.82 8.86
N TYR A 424 -4.18 -16.92 9.30
CA TYR A 424 -3.52 -17.93 8.47
C TYR A 424 -2.18 -17.51 7.86
N ASN A 425 -1.66 -16.31 8.14
CA ASN A 425 -0.39 -15.81 7.58
C ASN A 425 -0.27 -16.08 6.06
N LEU A 426 -1.33 -15.69 5.32
CA LEU A 426 -1.46 -16.06 3.89
C LEU A 426 -0.46 -15.31 3.00
N SER A 427 -0.05 -14.11 3.38
CA SER A 427 0.98 -13.35 2.69
C SER A 427 2.25 -14.17 2.52
N ASP A 428 2.87 -14.58 3.63
CA ASP A 428 4.15 -15.31 3.62
C ASP A 428 4.03 -16.65 2.89
N GLN A 429 2.88 -17.34 3.02
CA GLN A 429 2.67 -18.59 2.31
C GLN A 429 2.54 -18.42 0.79
N ILE A 430 1.87 -17.35 0.35
CA ILE A 430 1.73 -17.05 -1.09
C ILE A 430 3.08 -16.63 -1.67
N GLU A 431 3.80 -15.74 -0.99
CA GLU A 431 5.13 -15.28 -1.42
C GLU A 431 6.12 -16.43 -1.50
N ALA A 432 6.17 -17.32 -0.51
CA ALA A 432 7.02 -18.51 -0.55
C ALA A 432 6.76 -19.39 -1.77
N LEU A 433 5.48 -19.57 -2.14
CA LEU A 433 5.11 -20.33 -3.36
C LEU A 433 5.51 -19.60 -4.65
N VAL A 434 5.49 -18.27 -4.67
CA VAL A 434 5.97 -17.46 -5.81
C VAL A 434 7.48 -17.61 -5.94
N ASP A 435 8.22 -17.55 -4.84
CA ASP A 435 9.67 -17.73 -4.83
C ASP A 435 10.08 -19.11 -5.29
N GLU A 436 9.41 -20.15 -4.78
CA GLU A 436 9.63 -21.54 -5.23
C GLU A 436 9.32 -21.75 -6.71
N ALA A 437 8.41 -20.96 -7.27
CA ALA A 437 8.03 -21.04 -8.69
C ALA A 437 9.04 -20.33 -9.60
N ARG A 438 9.93 -19.49 -9.06
CA ARG A 438 10.90 -18.71 -9.86
C ARG A 438 11.92 -19.63 -10.52
N ILE A 439 12.02 -19.57 -11.85
CA ILE A 439 13.02 -20.29 -12.63
C ILE A 439 14.16 -19.33 -12.95
N ILE A 440 15.26 -19.49 -12.24
CA ILE A 440 16.51 -18.78 -12.53
C ILE A 440 17.17 -19.52 -13.72
N LYS A 441 17.27 -18.86 -14.87
CA LYS A 441 17.94 -19.37 -16.07
C LYS A 441 19.31 -18.72 -16.23
#